data_46cc9319cbd9ff5aa8e616e372484228
#
_entry.id   46cc9319cbd9ff5aa8e616e372484228
#
_cell.length_a   1.000
_cell.length_b   1.000
_cell.length_c   1.000
_cell.angle_alpha   90.00
_cell.angle_beta   90.00
_cell.angle_gamma   90.00
#
_symmetry.space_group_name_H-M   'P 1'
#
loop_
_entity.id
_entity.type
_entity.pdbx_description
1 polymer ?
#
loop_
_entity_poly.entity_id
_entity_poly.type
_entity_poly.pdbx_seq_one_letter_code
_entity_poly.pdbx_strand_id
1 'polypeptide(L)'
;MTTNTALDQLFVKTRAENRAALIAYIPAGFPSQAGCHKVIETLAKAGVDAIEIGYPYSDPVMDGPTIQAAATQALENGTGVKEVFAALKHASDQGVAAVVMTYWNPIERFGAAKFAQAIADNGGSGVITPDLTIEESDSWRTAVSESGINPIYVVAPSTKDERLVKVT
;
A
#
# COMPACT_ATOMS: atom_id res chain seq x y z
N MET A 1 -13.10 -9.16 -12.87
CA MET A 1 -14.04 -9.15 -11.73
C MET A 1 -13.84 -7.82 -11.01
N THR A 2 -14.90 -7.08 -10.72
CA THR A 2 -14.78 -5.89 -9.87
C THR A 2 -14.59 -6.38 -8.43
N THR A 3 -13.45 -6.07 -7.85
CA THR A 3 -13.21 -6.26 -6.41
C THR A 3 -14.22 -5.41 -5.62
N ASN A 4 -14.54 -5.81 -4.41
CA ASN A 4 -15.37 -5.01 -3.49
C ASN A 4 -14.62 -4.85 -2.17
N THR A 5 -13.43 -4.29 -2.27
CA THR A 5 -12.54 -4.07 -1.14
C THR A 5 -13.01 -2.88 -0.28
N ALA A 6 -12.42 -2.73 0.92
CA ALA A 6 -12.67 -1.55 1.74
C ALA A 6 -12.24 -0.25 1.02
N LEU A 7 -11.21 -0.31 0.16
CA LEU A 7 -10.78 0.83 -0.66
C LEU A 7 -11.84 1.19 -1.73
N ASP A 8 -12.46 0.20 -2.38
CA ASP A 8 -13.53 0.45 -3.37
C ASP A 8 -14.74 1.12 -2.70
N GLN A 9 -15.15 0.59 -1.54
CA GLN A 9 -16.27 1.14 -0.75
C GLN A 9 -15.96 2.57 -0.27
N LEU A 10 -14.72 2.84 0.13
CA LEU A 10 -14.26 4.17 0.50
C LEU A 10 -14.47 5.17 -0.64
N PHE A 11 -14.03 4.86 -1.86
CA PHE A 11 -14.18 5.78 -2.99
C PHE A 11 -15.65 5.96 -3.40
N VAL A 12 -16.49 4.95 -3.27
CA VAL A 12 -17.95 5.10 -3.46
C VAL A 12 -18.51 6.10 -2.45
N LYS A 13 -18.15 5.95 -1.17
CA LYS A 13 -18.59 6.83 -0.09
C LYS A 13 -18.13 8.27 -0.30
N THR A 14 -16.86 8.51 -0.54
CA THR A 14 -16.30 9.87 -0.69
C THR A 14 -16.89 10.60 -1.91
N ARG A 15 -17.15 9.86 -3.00
CA ARG A 15 -17.85 10.41 -4.17
C ARG A 15 -19.29 10.81 -3.84
N ALA A 16 -20.01 9.98 -3.11
CA ALA A 16 -21.37 10.30 -2.66
C ALA A 16 -21.41 11.52 -1.74
N GLU A 17 -20.38 11.71 -0.93
CA GLU A 17 -20.19 12.86 -0.04
C GLU A 17 -19.63 14.10 -0.76
N ASN A 18 -19.32 14.01 -2.05
CA ASN A 18 -18.70 15.08 -2.88
C ASN A 18 -17.41 15.66 -2.26
N ARG A 19 -16.55 14.80 -1.76
CA ARG A 19 -15.26 15.15 -1.16
C ARG A 19 -14.13 14.25 -1.64
N ALA A 20 -12.89 14.73 -1.48
CA ALA A 20 -11.70 13.90 -1.65
C ALA A 20 -11.53 12.91 -0.48
N ALA A 21 -10.92 11.77 -0.74
CA ALA A 21 -10.41 10.87 0.30
C ALA A 21 -9.08 11.42 0.86
N LEU A 22 -8.92 11.37 2.18
CA LEU A 22 -7.65 11.66 2.85
C LEU A 22 -6.91 10.35 3.10
N ILE A 23 -5.78 10.17 2.42
CA ILE A 23 -4.93 8.99 2.55
C ILE A 23 -3.62 9.41 3.23
N ALA A 24 -3.26 8.74 4.31
CA ALA A 24 -2.03 8.98 5.05
C ALA A 24 -1.01 7.86 4.79
N TYR A 25 0.25 8.24 4.55
CA TYR A 25 1.38 7.32 4.36
C TYR A 25 2.22 7.22 5.63
N ILE A 26 2.68 6.01 5.97
CA ILE A 26 3.68 5.76 7.02
C ILE A 26 4.53 4.54 6.67
N PRO A 27 5.90 4.62 6.75
CA PRO A 27 6.73 3.43 6.66
C PRO A 27 6.45 2.50 7.86
N ALA A 28 6.25 1.21 7.61
CA ALA A 28 6.13 0.23 8.68
C ALA A 28 7.37 0.29 9.60
N GLY A 29 7.17 0.23 10.91
CA GLY A 29 8.25 0.26 11.89
C GLY A 29 8.87 1.61 12.18
N PHE A 30 8.37 2.71 11.58
CA PHE A 30 8.81 4.07 11.89
C PHE A 30 7.85 4.78 12.86
N PRO A 31 8.35 5.51 13.87
CA PRO A 31 9.76 5.67 14.30
C PRO A 31 10.29 4.45 15.08
N SER A 32 9.43 3.52 15.45
CA SER A 32 9.65 2.21 16.04
C SER A 32 8.42 1.36 15.78
N GLN A 33 8.43 0.05 16.03
CA GLN A 33 7.26 -0.81 15.86
C GLN A 33 6.05 -0.31 16.66
N ALA A 34 6.23 -0.06 17.95
CA ALA A 34 5.17 0.46 18.81
C ALA A 34 4.75 1.89 18.41
N GLY A 35 5.70 2.73 17.99
CA GLY A 35 5.45 4.08 17.50
C GLY A 35 4.61 4.08 16.22
N CYS A 36 4.90 3.19 15.28
CA CYS A 36 4.14 3.01 14.04
C CYS A 36 2.67 2.67 14.36
N HIS A 37 2.43 1.69 15.21
CA HIS A 37 1.07 1.31 15.62
C HIS A 37 0.33 2.48 16.28
N LYS A 38 1.02 3.25 17.14
CA LYS A 38 0.42 4.43 17.79
C LYS A 38 0.07 5.52 16.79
N VAL A 39 0.89 5.75 15.77
CA VAL A 39 0.59 6.69 14.67
C VAL A 39 -0.63 6.22 13.90
N ILE A 40 -0.70 4.94 13.52
CA ILE A 40 -1.85 4.34 12.82
C ILE A 40 -3.14 4.56 13.61
N GLU A 41 -3.16 4.24 14.91
CA GLU A 41 -4.32 4.50 15.76
C GLU A 41 -4.72 5.98 15.81
N THR A 42 -3.73 6.86 15.87
CA THR A 42 -3.97 8.31 15.93
C THR A 42 -4.56 8.82 14.62
N LEU A 43 -4.03 8.37 13.48
CA LEU A 43 -4.55 8.69 12.16
C LEU A 43 -5.99 8.19 11.99
N ALA A 44 -6.27 6.93 12.36
CA ALA A 44 -7.62 6.37 12.30
C ALA A 44 -8.62 7.17 13.16
N LYS A 45 -8.24 7.52 14.40
CA LYS A 45 -9.06 8.37 15.29
C LYS A 45 -9.25 9.79 14.77
N ALA A 46 -8.28 10.33 14.05
CA ALA A 46 -8.37 11.63 13.41
C ALA A 46 -9.26 11.64 12.16
N GLY A 47 -9.71 10.47 11.69
CA GLY A 47 -10.65 10.36 10.59
C GLY A 47 -10.01 10.33 9.20
N VAL A 48 -8.78 9.81 9.06
CA VAL A 48 -8.24 9.51 7.73
C VAL A 48 -9.10 8.43 7.07
N ASP A 49 -9.25 8.50 5.77
CA ASP A 49 -10.07 7.57 5.01
C ASP A 49 -9.34 6.27 4.68
N ALA A 50 -8.03 6.36 4.43
CA ALA A 50 -7.18 5.20 4.19
C ALA A 50 -5.77 5.41 4.75
N ILE A 51 -5.06 4.32 4.99
CA ILE A 51 -3.65 4.33 5.38
C ILE A 51 -2.85 3.50 4.38
N GLU A 52 -1.79 4.13 3.88
CA GLU A 52 -0.79 3.50 3.01
C GLU A 52 0.41 3.10 3.87
N ILE A 53 0.62 1.79 4.01
CA ILE A 53 1.75 1.21 4.74
C ILE A 53 2.92 1.04 3.78
N GLY A 54 3.97 1.83 3.96
CA GLY A 54 5.21 1.70 3.19
C GLY A 54 6.04 0.51 3.66
N TYR A 55 6.46 -0.34 2.72
CA TYR A 55 7.47 -1.37 3.00
C TYR A 55 8.85 -0.71 2.96
N PRO A 56 9.60 -0.60 4.07
CA PRO A 56 10.92 0.00 4.07
C PRO A 56 11.87 -0.76 3.15
N TYR A 57 12.54 -0.04 2.24
CA TYR A 57 13.44 -0.62 1.25
C TYR A 57 14.79 0.07 1.26
N SER A 58 15.87 -0.71 1.10
CA SER A 58 17.25 -0.20 1.17
C SER A 58 17.66 0.62 -0.04
N ASP A 59 17.03 0.37 -1.20
CA ASP A 59 17.41 0.96 -2.49
C ASP A 59 16.23 1.67 -3.18
N PRO A 60 15.59 2.66 -2.51
CA PRO A 60 14.39 3.32 -3.02
C PRO A 60 14.73 4.20 -4.23
N VAL A 61 13.91 4.10 -5.30
CA VAL A 61 14.07 4.90 -6.52
C VAL A 61 13.01 6.00 -6.66
N MET A 62 11.95 5.96 -5.86
CA MET A 62 10.82 6.90 -5.92
C MET A 62 10.71 7.78 -4.68
N ASP A 63 11.24 7.34 -3.55
CA ASP A 63 11.08 8.04 -2.27
C ASP A 63 11.94 9.30 -2.21
N GLY A 64 11.37 10.36 -1.68
CA GLY A 64 12.12 11.58 -1.34
C GLY A 64 12.98 11.39 -0.07
N PRO A 65 13.91 12.33 0.21
CA PRO A 65 14.91 12.17 1.28
C PRO A 65 14.29 11.98 2.68
N THR A 66 13.13 12.59 2.94
CA THR A 66 12.42 12.44 4.22
C THR A 66 11.92 11.00 4.42
N ILE A 67 11.33 10.42 3.38
CA ILE A 67 10.84 9.04 3.42
C ILE A 67 12.02 8.06 3.45
N GLN A 68 13.09 8.32 2.70
CA GLN A 68 14.30 7.51 2.75
C GLN A 68 14.89 7.46 4.17
N ALA A 69 14.96 8.60 4.86
CA ALA A 69 15.44 8.65 6.25
C ALA A 69 14.55 7.83 7.21
N ALA A 70 13.24 7.95 7.07
CA ALA A 70 12.29 7.19 7.88
C ALA A 70 12.35 5.66 7.58
N ALA A 71 12.49 5.28 6.30
CA ALA A 71 12.65 3.89 5.90
C ALA A 71 13.99 3.30 6.42
N THR A 72 15.08 4.07 6.34
CA THR A 72 16.39 3.66 6.90
C THR A 72 16.28 3.39 8.40
N GLN A 73 15.67 4.31 9.16
CA GLN A 73 15.46 4.10 10.59
C GLN A 73 14.59 2.87 10.88
N ALA A 74 13.56 2.62 10.08
CA ALA A 74 12.72 1.43 10.23
C ALA A 74 13.50 0.14 9.97
N LEU A 75 14.37 0.11 8.95
CA LEU A 75 15.26 -1.02 8.66
C LEU A 75 16.27 -1.26 9.80
N GLU A 76 16.87 -0.20 10.34
CA GLU A 76 17.76 -0.27 11.51
C GLU A 76 17.04 -0.82 12.76
N ASN A 77 15.75 -0.55 12.89
CA ASN A 77 14.88 -1.12 13.92
C ASN A 77 14.49 -2.59 13.65
N GLY A 78 15.00 -3.21 12.59
CA GLY A 78 14.74 -4.60 12.25
C GLY A 78 13.42 -4.86 11.54
N THR A 79 12.81 -3.84 10.91
CA THR A 79 11.55 -3.99 10.17
C THR A 79 11.76 -4.87 8.94
N GLY A 80 10.99 -5.93 8.83
CA GLY A 80 10.90 -6.82 7.69
C GLY A 80 9.45 -7.03 7.26
N VAL A 81 9.23 -8.02 6.42
CA VAL A 81 7.90 -8.32 5.85
C VAL A 81 6.84 -8.61 6.93
N LYS A 82 7.23 -9.24 8.03
CA LYS A 82 6.31 -9.56 9.14
C LYS A 82 5.75 -8.30 9.79
N GLU A 83 6.61 -7.31 10.01
CA GLU A 83 6.25 -6.03 10.62
C GLU A 83 5.38 -5.21 9.66
N VAL A 84 5.61 -5.30 8.35
CA VAL A 84 4.74 -4.69 7.34
C VAL A 84 3.33 -5.27 7.41
N PHE A 85 3.19 -6.59 7.43
CA PHE A 85 1.87 -7.23 7.54
C PHE A 85 1.21 -6.96 8.91
N ALA A 86 2.00 -6.88 10.00
CA ALA A 86 1.48 -6.50 11.30
C ALA A 86 0.94 -5.07 11.32
N ALA A 87 1.63 -4.11 10.69
CA ALA A 87 1.17 -2.74 10.56
C ALA A 87 -0.10 -2.64 9.67
N LEU A 88 -0.13 -3.39 8.57
CA LEU A 88 -1.30 -3.48 7.69
C LEU A 88 -2.53 -4.00 8.43
N LYS A 89 -2.36 -5.13 9.14
CA LYS A 89 -3.42 -5.69 9.96
C LYS A 89 -3.87 -4.72 11.04
N HIS A 90 -2.93 -4.06 11.70
CA HIS A 90 -3.26 -3.08 12.73
C HIS A 90 -4.10 -1.93 12.19
N ALA A 91 -3.80 -1.42 10.98
CA ALA A 91 -4.61 -0.39 10.31
C ALA A 91 -6.01 -0.92 9.96
N SER A 92 -6.11 -2.11 9.39
CA SER A 92 -7.39 -2.76 9.09
C SER A 92 -8.25 -2.98 10.33
N ASP A 93 -7.65 -3.41 11.45
CA ASP A 93 -8.33 -3.62 12.74
C ASP A 93 -8.88 -2.30 13.34
N GLN A 94 -8.36 -1.12 12.94
CA GLN A 94 -8.94 0.18 13.27
C GLN A 94 -10.17 0.54 12.40
N GLY A 95 -10.55 -0.31 11.45
CA GLY A 95 -11.67 -0.06 10.53
C GLY A 95 -11.36 0.93 9.41
N VAL A 96 -10.07 1.18 9.11
CA VAL A 96 -9.61 2.06 8.05
C VAL A 96 -9.19 1.23 6.85
N ALA A 97 -9.52 1.66 5.63
CA ALA A 97 -9.01 1.03 4.44
C ALA A 97 -7.47 1.09 4.44
N ALA A 98 -6.81 -0.04 4.19
CA ALA A 98 -5.35 -0.13 4.26
C ALA A 98 -4.78 -0.76 2.99
N VAL A 99 -3.69 -0.18 2.49
CA VAL A 99 -2.95 -0.67 1.32
C VAL A 99 -1.47 -0.75 1.66
N VAL A 100 -0.72 -1.58 0.93
CA VAL A 100 0.74 -1.64 1.02
C VAL A 100 1.35 -0.92 -0.17
N MET A 101 2.36 -0.08 0.06
CA MET A 101 3.25 0.45 -0.99
C MET A 101 4.58 -0.27 -0.87
N THR A 102 5.03 -0.89 -1.94
CA THR A 102 6.29 -1.63 -2.00
C THR A 102 6.87 -1.67 -3.40
N TYR A 103 8.19 -1.75 -3.49
CA TYR A 103 8.88 -2.04 -4.74
C TYR A 103 8.72 -3.49 -5.16
N TRP A 104 8.98 -3.79 -6.44
CA TRP A 104 8.79 -5.13 -6.99
C TRP A 104 9.72 -6.19 -6.39
N ASN A 105 10.98 -5.84 -6.16
CA ASN A 105 11.97 -6.80 -5.66
C ASN A 105 11.56 -7.51 -4.34
N PRO A 106 11.05 -6.82 -3.28
CA PRO A 106 10.49 -7.50 -2.11
C PRO A 106 9.36 -8.48 -2.42
N ILE A 107 8.46 -8.13 -3.34
CA ILE A 107 7.35 -9.00 -3.77
C ILE A 107 7.89 -10.26 -4.44
N GLU A 108 8.79 -10.10 -5.41
CA GLU A 108 9.38 -11.20 -6.17
C GLU A 108 10.13 -12.18 -5.26
N ARG A 109 10.92 -11.66 -4.32
CA ARG A 109 11.66 -12.48 -3.34
C ARG A 109 10.75 -13.25 -2.37
N PHE A 110 9.63 -12.68 -1.99
CA PHE A 110 8.64 -13.35 -1.13
C PHE A 110 7.81 -14.37 -1.92
N GLY A 111 7.63 -14.13 -3.20
CA GLY A 111 6.75 -14.85 -4.11
C GLY A 111 5.42 -14.11 -4.30
N ALA A 112 5.17 -13.65 -5.52
CA ALA A 112 4.06 -12.74 -5.86
C ALA A 112 2.69 -13.22 -5.34
N ALA A 113 2.32 -14.49 -5.62
CA ALA A 113 1.05 -15.04 -5.16
C ALA A 113 0.94 -15.10 -3.63
N LYS A 114 2.03 -15.49 -2.95
CA LYS A 114 2.07 -15.52 -1.48
C LYS A 114 1.97 -14.14 -0.87
N PHE A 115 2.60 -13.14 -1.51
CA PHE A 115 2.57 -11.76 -1.02
C PHE A 115 1.17 -11.15 -1.18
N ALA A 116 0.52 -11.35 -2.32
CA ALA A 116 -0.85 -10.91 -2.56
C ALA A 116 -1.83 -11.53 -1.55
N GLN A 117 -1.73 -12.86 -1.35
CA GLN A 117 -2.55 -13.56 -0.36
C GLN A 117 -2.30 -13.05 1.06
N ALA A 118 -1.03 -12.82 1.45
CA ALA A 118 -0.70 -12.29 2.77
C ALA A 118 -1.25 -10.87 3.00
N ILE A 119 -1.30 -10.02 1.97
CA ILE A 119 -2.00 -8.72 2.06
C ILE A 119 -3.48 -8.93 2.37
N ALA A 120 -4.16 -9.80 1.62
CA ALA A 120 -5.58 -10.10 1.82
C ALA A 120 -5.85 -10.68 3.22
N ASP A 121 -5.06 -11.65 3.67
CA ASP A 121 -5.18 -12.32 4.98
C ASP A 121 -5.00 -11.34 6.15
N ASN A 122 -4.26 -10.25 5.93
CA ASN A 122 -4.07 -9.17 6.92
C ASN A 122 -5.02 -7.97 6.71
N GLY A 123 -6.10 -8.16 5.93
CA GLY A 123 -7.15 -7.16 5.75
C GLY A 123 -6.76 -5.99 4.84
N GLY A 124 -5.70 -6.14 4.05
CA GLY A 124 -5.32 -5.13 3.05
C GLY A 124 -6.27 -5.11 1.86
N SER A 125 -6.49 -3.93 1.31
CA SER A 125 -7.41 -3.69 0.20
C SER A 125 -6.71 -3.59 -1.15
N GLY A 126 -5.38 -3.44 -1.16
CA GLY A 126 -4.62 -3.25 -2.40
C GLY A 126 -3.13 -3.08 -2.16
N VAL A 127 -2.42 -2.95 -3.27
CA VAL A 127 -0.96 -2.78 -3.27
C VAL A 127 -0.52 -1.82 -4.37
N ILE A 128 0.33 -0.89 -3.99
CA ILE A 128 0.97 0.09 -4.88
C ILE A 128 2.36 -0.44 -5.23
N THR A 129 2.64 -0.62 -6.53
CA THR A 129 3.95 -1.05 -7.05
C THR A 129 4.47 0.01 -8.01
N PRO A 130 5.25 1.01 -7.52
CA PRO A 130 5.59 2.18 -8.31
C PRO A 130 6.61 1.91 -9.42
N ASP A 131 7.39 0.85 -9.30
CA ASP A 131 8.46 0.43 -10.21
C ASP A 131 8.04 -0.72 -11.16
N LEU A 132 6.80 -1.22 -11.06
CA LEU A 132 6.28 -2.26 -11.94
C LEU A 132 5.36 -1.66 -13.01
N THR A 133 5.73 -1.82 -14.27
CA THR A 133 4.91 -1.35 -15.39
C THR A 133 3.74 -2.30 -15.67
N ILE A 134 2.67 -1.77 -16.28
CA ILE A 134 1.51 -2.61 -16.60
C ILE A 134 1.85 -3.71 -17.61
N GLU A 135 2.83 -3.47 -18.49
CA GLU A 135 3.29 -4.42 -19.50
C GLU A 135 4.00 -5.64 -18.88
N GLU A 136 4.61 -5.47 -17.72
CA GLU A 136 5.36 -6.52 -17.02
C GLU A 136 4.57 -7.14 -15.85
N SER A 137 3.34 -6.67 -15.64
CA SER A 137 2.56 -7.01 -14.44
C SER A 137 1.57 -8.16 -14.60
N ASP A 138 1.51 -8.88 -15.72
CA ASP A 138 0.44 -9.86 -15.97
C ASP A 138 0.34 -10.94 -14.88
N SER A 139 1.45 -11.55 -14.49
CA SER A 139 1.46 -12.56 -13.43
C SER A 139 1.10 -11.97 -12.06
N TRP A 140 1.53 -10.74 -11.79
CA TRP A 140 1.19 -10.00 -10.59
C TRP A 140 -0.30 -9.65 -10.53
N ARG A 141 -0.87 -9.14 -11.62
CA ARG A 141 -2.30 -8.84 -11.73
C ARG A 141 -3.16 -10.07 -11.50
N THR A 142 -2.74 -11.22 -12.03
CA THR A 142 -3.41 -12.50 -11.77
C THR A 142 -3.40 -12.82 -10.28
N ALA A 143 -2.25 -12.80 -9.64
CA ALA A 143 -2.10 -13.10 -8.22
C ALA A 143 -2.93 -12.14 -7.33
N VAL A 144 -2.92 -10.84 -7.64
CA VAL A 144 -3.67 -9.81 -6.92
C VAL A 144 -5.18 -10.03 -7.09
N SER A 145 -5.64 -10.33 -8.32
CA SER A 145 -7.03 -10.60 -8.62
C SER A 145 -7.55 -11.86 -7.92
N GLU A 146 -6.76 -12.93 -7.90
CA GLU A 146 -7.09 -14.19 -7.21
C GLU A 146 -7.18 -13.99 -5.69
N SER A 147 -6.39 -13.08 -5.14
CA SER A 147 -6.43 -12.72 -3.71
C SER A 147 -7.53 -11.72 -3.35
N GLY A 148 -8.27 -11.19 -4.35
CA GLY A 148 -9.38 -10.26 -4.13
C GLY A 148 -8.98 -8.86 -3.65
N ILE A 149 -7.76 -8.42 -3.93
CA ILE A 149 -7.24 -7.09 -3.62
C ILE A 149 -6.98 -6.28 -4.91
N ASN A 150 -6.74 -4.98 -4.79
CA ASN A 150 -6.56 -4.08 -5.93
C ASN A 150 -5.08 -3.87 -6.28
N PRO A 151 -4.64 -4.06 -7.55
CA PRO A 151 -3.38 -3.52 -8.01
C PRO A 151 -3.52 -2.01 -8.22
N ILE A 152 -2.56 -1.22 -7.74
CA ILE A 152 -2.58 0.24 -7.85
C ILE A 152 -1.30 0.67 -8.56
N TYR A 153 -1.46 1.27 -9.75
CA TYR A 153 -0.34 1.74 -10.56
C TYR A 153 -0.12 3.23 -10.38
N VAL A 154 1.14 3.65 -10.51
CA VAL A 154 1.51 5.04 -10.46
C VAL A 154 1.52 5.64 -11.86
N VAL A 155 0.86 6.78 -12.02
CA VAL A 155 0.92 7.61 -13.21
C VAL A 155 1.56 8.96 -12.87
N ALA A 156 2.28 9.55 -13.82
CA ALA A 156 2.98 10.81 -13.65
C ALA A 156 2.34 11.91 -14.53
N PRO A 157 2.58 13.20 -14.26
CA PRO A 157 2.12 14.28 -15.11
C PRO A 157 2.62 14.18 -16.56
N SER A 158 3.72 13.46 -16.78
CA SER A 158 4.26 13.16 -18.12
C SER A 158 3.63 11.95 -18.79
N THR A 159 2.72 11.22 -18.12
CA THR A 159 2.04 10.06 -18.70
C THR A 159 1.07 10.50 -19.78
N LYS A 160 1.25 9.97 -21.01
CA LYS A 160 0.40 10.31 -22.14
C LYS A 160 -1.01 9.75 -21.99
N ASP A 161 -2.01 10.42 -22.57
CA ASP A 161 -3.43 10.03 -22.48
C ASP A 161 -3.69 8.60 -22.94
N GLU A 162 -3.07 8.16 -24.04
CA GLU A 162 -3.15 6.79 -24.55
C GLU A 162 -2.69 5.74 -23.51
N ARG A 163 -1.71 6.13 -22.67
CA ARG A 163 -1.21 5.27 -21.61
C ARG A 163 -2.09 5.32 -20.37
N LEU A 164 -2.69 6.46 -20.06
CA LEU A 164 -3.65 6.56 -18.96
C LEU A 164 -4.80 5.57 -19.15
N VAL A 165 -5.42 5.55 -20.34
CA VAL A 165 -6.51 4.62 -20.68
C VAL A 165 -6.10 3.15 -20.52
N LYS A 166 -4.80 2.84 -20.70
CA LYS A 166 -4.29 1.46 -20.56
C LYS A 166 -4.02 1.06 -19.11
N VAL A 167 -3.69 2.05 -18.26
CA VAL A 167 -3.26 1.81 -16.87
C VAL A 167 -4.44 1.94 -15.90
N THR A 168 -5.44 2.73 -16.22
CA THR A 168 -6.66 2.95 -15.43
C THR A 168 -7.84 2.14 -15.94
#